data_de07a552b75218a91ecdb384055d5960
#
_entry.id   de07a552b75218a91ecdb384055d5960
#
_cell.length_a   1.000
_cell.length_b   1.000
_cell.length_c   1.000
_cell.angle_alpha   90.00
_cell.angle_beta   90.00
_cell.angle_gamma   90.00
#
_symmetry.space_group_name_H-M   'P 1'
#
loop_
_entity.id
_entity.type
_entity.pdbx_description
1 polymer ?
#
loop_
_entity_poly.entity_id
_entity_poly.type
_entity_poly.pdbx_seq_one_letter_code
_entity_poly.pdbx_strand_id
1 'polypeptide(L)'
;HMDGARFSNAVVGSGASPADLTWRAGVDALTFGATKNGAIAAEAVVFFNDRFSADFAYRRKRAGHLWSKHRFLAAQFDAFLTDDLWLDNARHANKLATRLATGLSDLPGVSLPWPTEANEIFPVLPDAIDQALEAAGFVYYPWPMVPGMKRFVTSFVTDPEDIDRLLAVAQSAV
;
A
#
# COMPACT_ATOMS: atom_id res chain seq x y z
N HIS A 1 14.65 11.72 -2.21
CA HIS A 1 13.55 11.15 -3.00
C HIS A 1 12.67 10.27 -2.12
N MET A 2 11.37 10.44 -2.26
CA MET A 2 10.37 9.57 -1.62
C MET A 2 9.69 8.70 -2.68
N ASP A 3 9.69 7.38 -2.46
CA ASP A 3 8.81 6.47 -3.19
C ASP A 3 7.41 6.54 -2.57
N GLY A 4 6.48 7.13 -3.30
CA GLY A 4 5.10 7.33 -2.87
C GLY A 4 4.10 6.35 -3.48
N ALA A 5 4.54 5.14 -3.84
CA ALA A 5 3.64 4.11 -4.38
C ALA A 5 2.46 3.78 -3.43
N ARG A 6 2.62 4.04 -2.13
CA ARG A 6 1.58 3.95 -1.09
C ARG A 6 1.47 5.23 -0.25
N PHE A 7 1.72 6.37 -0.87
CA PHE A 7 1.68 7.66 -0.19
C PHE A 7 0.32 7.94 0.47
N SER A 8 -0.78 7.61 -0.21
CA SER A 8 -2.14 7.74 0.33
C SER A 8 -2.31 6.98 1.65
N ASN A 9 -1.82 5.73 1.70
CA ASN A 9 -1.88 4.90 2.91
C ASN A 9 -1.04 5.49 4.05
N ALA A 10 0.13 6.05 3.73
CA ALA A 10 0.99 6.71 4.70
C ALA A 10 0.35 8.00 5.26
N VAL A 11 -0.28 8.81 4.41
CA VAL A 11 -1.02 10.02 4.84
C VAL A 11 -2.13 9.64 5.82
N VAL A 12 -2.94 8.65 5.47
CA VAL A 12 -4.04 8.18 6.34
C VAL A 12 -3.51 7.56 7.63
N GLY A 13 -2.48 6.73 7.54
CA GLY A 13 -1.93 6.01 8.70
C GLY A 13 -1.26 6.93 9.71
N SER A 14 -0.53 7.94 9.24
CA SER A 14 0.15 8.91 10.11
C SER A 14 -0.75 10.01 10.65
N GLY A 15 -1.86 10.31 9.95
CA GLY A 15 -2.70 11.48 10.23
C GLY A 15 -2.02 12.82 9.93
N ALA A 16 -0.81 12.80 9.35
CA ALA A 16 -0.09 14.01 8.98
C ALA A 16 -0.58 14.56 7.63
N SER A 17 -0.39 15.86 7.40
CA SER A 17 -0.72 16.43 6.10
C SER A 17 0.26 15.94 5.01
N PRO A 18 -0.16 15.87 3.74
CA PRO A 18 0.76 15.57 2.65
C PRO A 18 2.01 16.45 2.62
N ALA A 19 1.88 17.72 3.00
CA ALA A 19 2.98 18.67 3.08
C ALA A 19 3.99 18.30 4.19
N ASP A 20 3.49 17.86 5.35
CA ASP A 20 4.35 17.48 6.47
C ASP A 20 5.13 16.18 6.19
N LEU A 21 4.53 15.27 5.43
CA LEU A 21 5.20 14.04 4.98
C LEU A 21 6.17 14.25 3.81
N THR A 22 6.13 15.39 3.14
CA THR A 22 6.93 15.63 1.93
C THR A 22 7.88 16.82 2.10
N TRP A 23 7.57 17.94 1.49
CA TRP A 23 8.51 19.06 1.36
C TRP A 23 8.88 19.70 2.70
N ARG A 24 7.99 19.69 3.69
CA ARG A 24 8.31 20.17 5.04
C ARG A 24 9.26 19.22 5.78
N ALA A 25 9.23 17.94 5.45
CA ALA A 25 10.18 16.96 5.97
C ALA A 25 11.50 16.90 5.18
N GLY A 26 11.68 17.78 4.17
CA GLY A 26 12.90 17.85 3.37
C GLY A 26 12.93 16.95 2.14
N VAL A 27 11.78 16.44 1.68
CA VAL A 27 11.68 15.68 0.44
C VAL A 27 11.76 16.63 -0.75
N ASP A 28 12.71 16.41 -1.65
CA ASP A 28 12.88 17.19 -2.86
C ASP A 28 12.03 16.70 -4.04
N ALA A 29 11.78 15.39 -4.10
CA ALA A 29 10.99 14.76 -5.15
C ALA A 29 10.20 13.57 -4.62
N LEU A 30 8.95 13.45 -5.08
CA LEU A 30 8.04 12.36 -4.75
C LEU A 30 7.61 11.65 -6.05
N THR A 31 7.70 10.33 -6.10
CA THR A 31 6.94 9.55 -7.06
C THR A 31 5.58 9.23 -6.45
N PHE A 32 4.54 9.91 -6.92
CA PHE A 32 3.18 9.76 -6.40
C PHE A 32 2.42 8.75 -7.24
N GLY A 33 2.14 7.59 -6.65
CA GLY A 33 1.48 6.47 -7.33
C GLY A 33 -0.01 6.41 -7.02
N ALA A 34 -0.83 6.31 -8.08
CA ALA A 34 -2.26 6.02 -7.97
C ALA A 34 -2.60 4.57 -8.33
N THR A 35 -1.70 3.85 -9.00
CA THR A 35 -1.92 2.47 -9.51
C THR A 35 -2.29 1.48 -8.40
N LYS A 36 -1.65 1.56 -7.22
CA LYS A 36 -1.95 0.67 -6.09
C LYS A 36 -3.18 1.06 -5.28
N ASN A 37 -3.84 2.16 -5.66
CA ASN A 37 -4.92 2.75 -4.87
C ASN A 37 -6.14 3.17 -5.72
N GLY A 38 -6.37 2.50 -6.85
CA GLY A 38 -7.61 2.62 -7.63
C GLY A 38 -7.43 3.00 -9.09
N ALA A 39 -6.27 3.52 -9.52
CA ALA A 39 -6.02 3.77 -10.93
C ALA A 39 -5.53 2.51 -11.65
N ILE A 40 -5.81 2.41 -12.95
CA ILE A 40 -5.31 1.32 -13.81
C ILE A 40 -3.80 1.43 -13.99
N ALA A 41 -3.32 2.63 -14.32
CA ALA A 41 -1.91 2.94 -14.49
C ALA A 41 -1.74 4.47 -14.45
N ALA A 42 -1.40 5.03 -13.31
CA ALA A 42 -1.12 6.46 -13.19
C ALA A 42 -0.07 6.70 -12.11
N GLU A 43 1.06 7.25 -12.56
CA GLU A 43 2.20 7.61 -11.72
C GLU A 43 2.64 9.03 -12.05
N ALA A 44 2.85 9.87 -11.05
CA ALA A 44 3.33 11.24 -11.20
C ALA A 44 4.65 11.43 -10.48
N VAL A 45 5.53 12.25 -11.05
CA VAL A 45 6.70 12.75 -10.34
C VAL A 45 6.42 14.20 -9.96
N VAL A 46 6.44 14.47 -8.66
CA VAL A 46 6.26 15.81 -8.08
C VAL A 46 7.61 16.30 -7.60
N PHE A 47 8.03 17.46 -8.08
CA PHE A 47 9.25 18.11 -7.62
C PHE A 47 8.87 19.27 -6.67
N PHE A 48 9.43 19.26 -5.49
CA PHE A 48 9.34 20.33 -4.50
C PHE A 48 10.55 21.28 -4.58
N ASN A 49 11.55 20.89 -5.39
CA ASN A 49 12.78 21.64 -5.59
C ASN A 49 13.13 21.65 -7.08
N ASP A 50 13.10 22.85 -7.71
CA ASP A 50 13.30 23.05 -9.14
C ASP A 50 14.67 22.59 -9.65
N ARG A 51 15.66 22.50 -8.77
CA ARG A 51 17.00 21.98 -9.10
C ARG A 51 16.96 20.60 -9.76
N PHE A 52 15.97 19.78 -9.43
CA PHE A 52 15.85 18.41 -9.93
C PHE A 52 14.90 18.27 -11.13
N SER A 53 14.15 19.31 -11.49
CA SER A 53 13.14 19.25 -12.55
C SER A 53 13.65 19.69 -13.93
N ALA A 54 14.76 20.43 -14.02
CA ALA A 54 15.21 21.14 -15.23
C ALA A 54 15.26 20.26 -16.49
N ASP A 55 15.81 19.04 -16.39
CA ASP A 55 15.95 18.13 -17.53
C ASP A 55 14.92 17.00 -17.55
N PHE A 56 13.94 17.03 -16.65
CA PHE A 56 13.04 15.90 -16.44
C PHE A 56 12.21 15.55 -17.68
N ALA A 57 11.76 16.53 -18.44
CA ALA A 57 11.01 16.31 -19.66
C ALA A 57 11.79 15.47 -20.69
N TYR A 58 13.08 15.75 -20.86
CA TYR A 58 13.96 14.98 -21.74
C TYR A 58 14.22 13.58 -21.21
N ARG A 59 14.45 13.44 -19.88
CA ARG A 59 14.63 12.15 -19.21
C ARG A 59 13.41 11.27 -19.35
N ARG A 60 12.21 11.81 -19.11
CA ARG A 60 10.92 11.14 -19.30
C ARG A 60 10.75 10.64 -20.74
N LYS A 61 11.01 11.50 -21.73
CA LYS A 61 10.92 11.11 -23.15
C LYS A 61 11.91 10.01 -23.50
N ARG A 62 13.17 10.16 -23.09
CA ARG A 62 14.23 9.17 -23.33
C ARG A 62 13.94 7.80 -22.70
N ALA A 63 13.31 7.80 -21.51
CA ALA A 63 12.91 6.57 -20.80
C ALA A 63 11.62 5.93 -21.33
N GLY A 64 11.02 6.46 -22.41
CA GLY A 64 9.80 5.93 -22.99
C GLY A 64 8.51 6.29 -22.25
N HIS A 65 8.58 7.19 -21.26
CA HIS A 65 7.44 7.58 -20.43
C HIS A 65 6.67 8.80 -20.98
N LEU A 66 6.95 9.25 -22.19
CA LEU A 66 6.16 10.28 -22.87
C LEU A 66 5.20 9.60 -23.87
N TRP A 67 4.00 9.36 -23.43
CA TRP A 67 2.96 8.76 -24.24
C TRP A 67 2.03 9.82 -24.84
N SER A 68 1.69 9.71 -26.13
CA SER A 68 0.85 10.69 -26.85
C SER A 68 -0.57 10.82 -26.27
N LYS A 69 -1.03 9.84 -25.53
CA LYS A 69 -2.36 9.75 -24.91
C LYS A 69 -2.33 10.01 -23.39
N HIS A 70 -1.38 10.80 -22.92
CA HIS A 70 -1.26 11.12 -21.47
C HIS A 70 -2.52 11.69 -20.84
N ARG A 71 -3.43 12.30 -21.61
CA ARG A 71 -4.71 12.77 -21.08
C ARG A 71 -5.53 11.68 -20.39
N PHE A 72 -5.41 10.41 -20.81
CA PHE A 72 -6.09 9.30 -20.15
C PHE A 72 -5.47 8.94 -18.80
N LEU A 73 -4.18 9.14 -18.62
CA LEU A 73 -3.52 9.00 -17.34
C LEU A 73 -3.84 10.19 -16.43
N ALA A 74 -3.82 11.40 -16.97
CA ALA A 74 -4.17 12.61 -16.24
C ALA A 74 -5.62 12.58 -15.73
N ALA A 75 -6.56 12.11 -16.55
CA ALA A 75 -7.95 11.96 -16.14
C ALA A 75 -8.13 10.97 -14.97
N GLN A 76 -7.27 9.96 -14.86
CA GLN A 76 -7.29 9.05 -13.70
C GLN A 76 -6.84 9.80 -12.43
N PHE A 77 -5.82 10.65 -12.50
CA PHE A 77 -5.41 11.48 -11.37
C PHE A 77 -6.48 12.52 -11.00
N ASP A 78 -7.12 13.12 -12.01
CA ASP A 78 -8.21 14.08 -11.77
C ASP A 78 -9.34 13.42 -10.96
N ALA A 79 -9.82 12.27 -11.40
CA ALA A 79 -10.82 11.49 -10.67
C ALA A 79 -10.33 11.03 -9.29
N PHE A 80 -9.07 10.55 -9.21
CA PHE A 80 -8.47 10.02 -7.99
C PHE A 80 -8.34 11.08 -6.88
N LEU A 81 -8.07 12.33 -7.25
CA LEU A 81 -7.90 13.44 -6.31
C LEU A 81 -9.22 14.17 -6.00
N THR A 82 -10.27 13.93 -6.79
CA THR A 82 -11.58 14.55 -6.59
C THR A 82 -12.26 13.93 -5.35
N ASP A 83 -12.86 14.79 -4.53
CA ASP A 83 -13.67 14.44 -3.35
C ASP A 83 -12.95 13.48 -2.37
N ASP A 84 -11.63 13.61 -2.26
CA ASP A 84 -10.80 12.79 -1.38
C ASP A 84 -10.84 11.27 -1.65
N LEU A 85 -11.24 10.83 -2.83
CA LEU A 85 -11.33 9.40 -3.19
C LEU A 85 -10.02 8.63 -2.90
N TRP A 86 -8.86 9.27 -3.14
CA TRP A 86 -7.55 8.69 -2.86
C TRP A 86 -7.32 8.39 -1.37
N LEU A 87 -7.89 9.20 -0.49
CA LEU A 87 -7.83 8.98 0.97
C LEU A 87 -8.88 7.96 1.42
N ASP A 88 -10.07 7.94 0.81
CA ASP A 88 -11.11 6.97 1.14
C ASP A 88 -10.69 5.54 0.79
N ASN A 89 -10.12 5.35 -0.38
CA ASN A 89 -9.51 4.08 -0.79
C ASN A 89 -8.43 3.62 0.19
N ALA A 90 -7.57 4.55 0.62
CA ALA A 90 -6.51 4.25 1.58
C ALA A 90 -7.05 3.96 2.98
N ARG A 91 -8.09 4.70 3.44
CA ARG A 91 -8.76 4.44 4.72
C ARG A 91 -9.37 3.03 4.77
N HIS A 92 -10.03 2.63 3.68
CA HIS A 92 -10.58 1.28 3.55
C HIS A 92 -9.48 0.22 3.67
N ALA A 93 -8.41 0.34 2.88
CA ALA A 93 -7.30 -0.59 2.92
C ALA A 93 -6.63 -0.67 4.30
N ASN A 94 -6.29 0.48 4.90
CA ASN A 94 -5.65 0.53 6.22
C ASN A 94 -6.55 -0.06 7.32
N LYS A 95 -7.86 0.22 7.28
CA LYS A 95 -8.83 -0.34 8.24
C LYS A 95 -8.86 -1.87 8.18
N LEU A 96 -8.85 -2.44 6.98
CA LEU A 96 -8.83 -3.89 6.82
C LEU A 96 -7.50 -4.52 7.22
N ALA A 97 -6.38 -3.82 6.99
CA ALA A 97 -5.08 -4.23 7.51
C ALA A 97 -5.07 -4.30 9.03
N THR A 98 -5.59 -3.26 9.69
CA THR A 98 -5.70 -3.24 11.15
C THR A 98 -6.61 -4.37 11.66
N ARG A 99 -7.76 -4.60 11.00
CA ARG A 99 -8.68 -5.71 11.36
C ARG A 99 -7.99 -7.07 11.26
N LEU A 100 -7.27 -7.31 10.15
CA LEU A 100 -6.51 -8.54 9.95
C LEU A 100 -5.41 -8.71 10.99
N ALA A 101 -4.63 -7.65 11.23
CA ALA A 101 -3.55 -7.68 12.22
C ALA A 101 -4.07 -8.00 13.62
N THR A 102 -5.16 -7.34 14.05
CA THR A 102 -5.80 -7.60 15.34
C THR A 102 -6.26 -9.05 15.45
N GLY A 103 -7.02 -9.55 14.47
CA GLY A 103 -7.53 -10.92 14.51
C GLY A 103 -6.42 -11.98 14.48
N LEU A 104 -5.32 -11.73 13.74
CA LEU A 104 -4.18 -12.64 13.74
C LEU A 104 -3.42 -12.60 15.07
N SER A 105 -3.28 -11.43 15.72
CA SER A 105 -2.56 -11.30 16.99
C SER A 105 -3.24 -12.02 18.15
N ASP A 106 -4.54 -12.27 18.05
CA ASP A 106 -5.31 -13.02 19.06
C ASP A 106 -5.11 -14.54 18.98
N LEU A 107 -4.45 -15.04 17.91
CA LEU A 107 -4.23 -16.46 17.69
C LEU A 107 -2.97 -16.98 18.40
N PRO A 108 -3.03 -18.17 19.03
CA PRO A 108 -1.86 -18.78 19.66
C PRO A 108 -0.68 -18.94 18.70
N GLY A 109 0.50 -18.52 19.13
CA GLY A 109 1.75 -18.67 18.38
C GLY A 109 1.96 -17.66 17.25
N VAL A 110 0.99 -16.82 16.93
CA VAL A 110 1.17 -15.70 15.99
C VAL A 110 1.86 -14.54 16.70
N SER A 111 2.79 -13.89 16.02
CA SER A 111 3.39 -12.63 16.49
C SER A 111 3.43 -11.59 15.37
N LEU A 112 3.32 -10.33 15.76
CA LEU A 112 3.42 -9.16 14.89
C LEU A 112 4.59 -8.31 15.37
N PRO A 113 5.84 -8.60 14.94
CA PRO A 113 7.03 -7.89 15.40
C PRO A 113 7.04 -6.41 15.00
N TRP A 114 6.31 -6.04 13.97
CA TRP A 114 6.22 -4.67 13.49
C TRP A 114 4.78 -4.15 13.56
N PRO A 115 4.59 -2.88 13.91
CA PRO A 115 3.27 -2.27 13.95
C PRO A 115 2.64 -2.20 12.55
N THR A 116 1.32 -2.33 12.49
CA THR A 116 0.55 -2.14 11.25
C THR A 116 0.15 -0.67 11.13
N GLU A 117 0.96 0.12 10.42
CA GLU A 117 0.78 1.57 10.29
C GLU A 117 0.04 1.97 9.00
N ALA A 118 -0.05 1.05 8.03
CA ALA A 118 -0.70 1.26 6.73
C ALA A 118 -1.40 -0.03 6.29
N ASN A 119 -1.34 -0.37 5.01
CA ASN A 119 -2.04 -1.51 4.43
C ASN A 119 -1.18 -2.77 4.28
N GLU A 120 -0.04 -2.85 4.95
CA GLU A 120 0.85 -4.03 4.95
C GLU A 120 0.97 -4.60 6.37
N ILE A 121 0.89 -5.92 6.47
CA ILE A 121 0.96 -6.66 7.73
C ILE A 121 2.05 -7.72 7.63
N PHE A 122 2.87 -7.85 8.68
CA PHE A 122 4.02 -8.76 8.71
C PHE A 122 3.95 -9.72 9.89
N PRO A 123 3.00 -10.69 9.91
CA PRO A 123 2.92 -11.69 10.95
C PRO A 123 3.99 -12.77 10.77
N VAL A 124 4.48 -13.29 11.89
CA VAL A 124 5.14 -14.59 11.95
C VAL A 124 4.04 -15.61 12.27
N LEU A 125 3.85 -16.56 11.36
CA LEU A 125 2.79 -17.58 11.47
C LEU A 125 3.35 -18.94 11.87
N PRO A 126 2.66 -19.67 12.78
CA PRO A 126 2.89 -21.10 12.95
C PRO A 126 2.63 -21.86 11.64
N ASP A 127 3.40 -22.94 11.41
CA ASP A 127 3.29 -23.76 10.19
C ASP A 127 1.86 -24.28 9.93
N ALA A 128 1.12 -24.63 10.99
CA ALA A 128 -0.25 -25.11 10.86
C ALA A 128 -1.19 -24.05 10.26
N ILE A 129 -1.07 -22.81 10.73
CA ILE A 129 -1.85 -21.69 10.20
C ILE A 129 -1.43 -21.38 8.74
N ASP A 130 -0.12 -21.34 8.48
CA ASP A 130 0.42 -21.07 7.15
C ASP A 130 -0.11 -22.07 6.12
N GLN A 131 0.01 -23.38 6.42
CA GLN A 131 -0.48 -24.47 5.57
C GLN A 131 -2.01 -24.41 5.37
N ALA A 132 -2.78 -24.10 6.42
CA ALA A 132 -4.24 -23.99 6.32
C ALA A 132 -4.66 -22.84 5.41
N LEU A 133 -4.01 -21.68 5.52
CA LEU A 133 -4.28 -20.52 4.67
C LEU A 133 -3.92 -20.80 3.20
N GLU A 134 -2.76 -21.41 2.95
CA GLU A 134 -2.36 -21.81 1.58
C GLU A 134 -3.35 -22.82 0.99
N ALA A 135 -3.76 -23.83 1.76
CA ALA A 135 -4.74 -24.84 1.33
C ALA A 135 -6.12 -24.23 1.05
N ALA A 136 -6.50 -23.17 1.76
CA ALA A 136 -7.72 -22.40 1.52
C ALA A 136 -7.62 -21.42 0.35
N GLY A 137 -6.46 -21.35 -0.32
CA GLY A 137 -6.25 -20.54 -1.53
C GLY A 137 -5.87 -19.08 -1.26
N PHE A 138 -5.47 -18.72 -0.04
CA PHE A 138 -4.95 -17.39 0.22
C PHE A 138 -3.53 -17.25 -0.34
N VAL A 139 -3.26 -16.13 -1.02
CA VAL A 139 -1.97 -15.83 -1.64
C VAL A 139 -1.32 -14.67 -0.93
N TYR A 140 -0.13 -14.90 -0.40
CA TYR A 140 0.71 -13.90 0.26
C TYR A 140 2.19 -14.26 0.05
N TYR A 141 3.10 -13.40 0.45
CA TYR A 141 4.52 -13.60 0.19
C TYR A 141 5.29 -13.94 1.47
N PRO A 142 6.24 -14.89 1.43
CA PRO A 142 7.21 -15.04 2.50
C PRO A 142 8.06 -13.77 2.60
N TRP A 143 8.34 -13.33 3.82
CA TRP A 143 9.21 -12.17 4.04
C TRP A 143 10.59 -12.65 4.52
N PRO A 144 11.65 -12.53 3.69
CA PRO A 144 12.91 -13.25 3.93
C PRO A 144 13.73 -12.73 5.10
N MET A 145 13.40 -11.54 5.64
CA MET A 145 14.18 -10.91 6.70
C MET A 145 13.99 -11.58 8.07
N VAL A 146 12.89 -12.28 8.28
CA VAL A 146 12.59 -12.97 9.55
C VAL A 146 12.02 -14.34 9.22
N PRO A 147 12.56 -15.44 9.80
CA PRO A 147 12.03 -16.79 9.59
C PRO A 147 10.55 -16.89 9.98
N GLY A 148 9.75 -17.54 9.14
CA GLY A 148 8.31 -17.69 9.33
C GLY A 148 7.45 -16.44 9.10
N MET A 149 8.07 -15.29 8.85
CA MET A 149 7.34 -14.05 8.57
C MET A 149 6.71 -14.08 7.18
N LYS A 150 5.49 -13.62 7.11
CA LYS A 150 4.72 -13.46 5.87
C LYS A 150 4.36 -11.98 5.68
N ARG A 151 4.16 -11.57 4.42
CA ARG A 151 3.69 -10.25 4.07
C ARG A 151 2.30 -10.33 3.48
N PHE A 152 1.32 -9.78 4.17
CA PHE A 152 -0.03 -9.56 3.69
C PHE A 152 -0.22 -8.11 3.25
N VAL A 153 -1.06 -7.89 2.25
CA VAL A 153 -1.37 -6.57 1.75
C VAL A 153 -2.87 -6.49 1.51
N THR A 154 -3.52 -5.55 2.16
CA THR A 154 -4.90 -5.17 1.84
C THR A 154 -4.92 -4.07 0.79
N SER A 155 -6.01 -3.93 0.07
CA SER A 155 -6.17 -2.95 -1.00
C SER A 155 -7.53 -2.27 -0.94
N PHE A 156 -7.71 -1.28 -1.79
CA PHE A 156 -8.98 -0.56 -1.95
C PHE A 156 -10.15 -1.44 -2.41
N VAL A 157 -9.88 -2.63 -2.96
CA VAL A 157 -10.90 -3.62 -3.37
C VAL A 157 -10.98 -4.84 -2.45
N THR A 158 -10.20 -4.88 -1.36
CA THR A 158 -10.28 -6.00 -0.41
C THR A 158 -11.66 -6.04 0.23
N ASP A 159 -12.34 -7.19 0.13
CA ASP A 159 -13.64 -7.39 0.76
C ASP A 159 -13.45 -7.68 2.26
N PRO A 160 -14.20 -7.02 3.15
CA PRO A 160 -14.24 -7.37 4.56
C PRO A 160 -14.53 -8.86 4.83
N GLU A 161 -15.35 -9.50 4.00
CA GLU A 161 -15.66 -10.93 4.10
C GLU A 161 -14.45 -11.82 3.83
N ASP A 162 -13.52 -11.40 2.96
CA ASP A 162 -12.27 -12.12 2.74
C ASP A 162 -11.36 -12.09 3.98
N ILE A 163 -11.36 -11.00 4.73
CA ILE A 163 -10.64 -10.90 6.00
C ILE A 163 -11.27 -11.85 7.02
N ASP A 164 -12.60 -11.88 7.12
CA ASP A 164 -13.31 -12.79 8.04
C ASP A 164 -13.07 -14.25 7.70
N ARG A 165 -13.11 -14.60 6.42
CA ARG A 165 -12.80 -15.94 5.93
C ARG A 165 -11.37 -16.35 6.26
N LEU A 166 -10.39 -15.45 6.06
CA LEU A 166 -9.00 -15.69 6.38
C LEU A 166 -8.82 -15.97 7.89
N LEU A 167 -9.40 -15.12 8.73
CA LEU A 167 -9.33 -15.27 10.18
C LEU A 167 -10.01 -16.56 10.67
N ALA A 168 -11.15 -16.94 10.09
CA ALA A 168 -11.85 -18.19 10.42
C ALA A 168 -10.99 -19.42 10.07
N VAL A 169 -10.33 -19.42 8.91
CA VAL A 169 -9.40 -20.50 8.52
C VAL A 169 -8.21 -20.56 9.46
N ALA A 170 -7.59 -19.43 9.77
CA ALA A 170 -6.47 -19.37 10.69
C ALA A 170 -6.85 -19.88 12.09
N GLN A 171 -8.04 -19.49 12.58
CA GLN A 171 -8.57 -19.92 13.87
C GLN A 171 -8.84 -21.44 13.93
N SER A 172 -9.27 -22.04 12.83
CA SER A 172 -9.56 -23.49 12.78
C SER A 172 -8.30 -24.37 12.77
N ALA A 173 -7.14 -23.77 12.59
CA ALA A 173 -5.84 -24.44 12.51
C ALA A 173 -5.06 -24.48 13.85
N VAL A 174 -5.63 -23.95 14.94
CA VAL A 174 -5.01 -23.84 16.27
C VAL A 174 -5.78 -24.61 17.34
#